data_baba973407b41ddcd7a8a0bbf2d81aa1
#
_entry.id   baba973407b41ddcd7a8a0bbf2d81aa1
#
_cell.length_a   1.000
_cell.length_b   1.000
_cell.length_c   1.000
_cell.angle_alpha   90.00
_cell.angle_beta   90.00
_cell.angle_gamma   90.00
#
_symmetry.space_group_name_H-M   'P 1'
#
loop_
_entity.id
_entity.type
_entity.pdbx_description
1 polymer ?
#
loop_
_entity_poly.entity_id
_entity_poly.type
_entity_poly.pdbx_seq_one_letter_code
_entity_poly.pdbx_strand_id
1 'polypeptide(L)'
;MKKLLCSALLLAMTLAAQAEVKLPKIFGDNMVLQQQTECNLWGTADANKVVKVRASWNGKTYKTQADAQGKWAMKIETPQTGGPYELSLSDGKELKLHNILIGEVWICSGQSNMEMPMKGFKAQPVAGTPEELMLCKDQQLRLFTVQRNAQLHPVDTVAGDWKEADAASVREFSAAAYYYGKTLRQSLGVPVGLIVTSWGGSACEAWINGNLIKSDWLKAFPKLHTPWNEADVKKYQQRCPSALYNGMLHPLIGYTMKGVIWYQGEDNCNRYATCADQMQTLVNSWRKEWKQGIFPFYYCQIAPYDYSLIKWKNNSALLREKQMEAEKRISNCRMAVLLDAGLEYGIHPRKKKEVGERLALLSLANTYGQKGLPDFAVYKCVEFKGDTAVVSFDRSKEWVYFNNGPKSDNFEIAGEDQVFHKAQAWISRNKVYVKSEEVKKPVAVRYAFKNWVVGDLFHDGLPVSSFRTDDWEVK
;
A
#
# COMPACT_ATOMS: atom_id res chain seq x y z
N MET A 1 25.69 -2.18 -84.54
CA MET A 1 24.93 -2.69 -83.43
C MET A 1 25.61 -2.24 -82.13
N LYS A 2 25.16 -1.14 -81.59
CA LYS A 2 25.71 -0.56 -80.35
C LYS A 2 24.83 -1.02 -79.16
N LYS A 3 25.40 -1.74 -78.21
CA LYS A 3 24.73 -2.09 -76.93
C LYS A 3 24.87 -0.92 -75.94
N LEU A 4 23.79 -0.28 -75.60
CA LEU A 4 23.71 0.64 -74.44
C LEU A 4 23.61 -0.16 -73.17
N LEU A 5 24.63 -0.03 -72.33
CA LEU A 5 24.50 -0.44 -70.88
C LEU A 5 23.87 0.72 -70.15
N CYS A 6 22.63 0.51 -69.65
CA CYS A 6 22.03 1.36 -68.64
C CYS A 6 22.42 0.86 -67.24
N SER A 7 23.34 1.57 -66.59
CA SER A 7 23.64 1.36 -65.17
C SER A 7 22.58 2.07 -64.34
N ALA A 8 21.65 1.33 -63.77
CA ALA A 8 20.72 1.84 -62.82
C ALA A 8 21.41 1.94 -61.44
N LEU A 9 21.73 3.13 -60.99
CA LEU A 9 22.19 3.44 -59.64
C LEU A 9 20.97 3.40 -58.70
N LEU A 10 20.75 2.29 -57.98
CA LEU A 10 19.79 2.23 -56.90
C LEU A 10 20.35 3.05 -55.73
N LEU A 11 19.86 4.27 -55.56
CA LEU A 11 20.07 5.07 -54.36
C LEU A 11 19.16 4.53 -53.27
N ALA A 12 19.64 3.62 -52.44
CA ALA A 12 18.98 3.19 -51.26
C ALA A 12 18.98 4.38 -50.26
N MET A 13 17.94 5.20 -50.29
CA MET A 13 17.66 6.11 -49.20
C MET A 13 17.25 5.26 -47.99
N THR A 14 18.20 4.95 -47.13
CA THR A 14 17.91 4.52 -45.76
C THR A 14 17.26 5.72 -45.07
N LEU A 15 15.94 5.72 -44.99
CA LEU A 15 15.25 6.52 -43.98
C LEU A 15 15.82 6.06 -42.64
N ALA A 16 16.84 6.75 -42.15
CA ALA A 16 17.20 6.65 -40.73
C ALA A 16 15.96 7.09 -39.95
N ALA A 17 15.18 6.13 -39.48
CA ALA A 17 14.18 6.41 -38.48
C ALA A 17 14.94 7.08 -37.33
N GLN A 18 14.80 8.40 -37.21
CA GLN A 18 15.36 9.10 -36.07
C GLN A 18 14.65 8.56 -34.83
N ALA A 19 15.32 7.66 -34.12
CA ALA A 19 14.80 7.16 -32.86
C ALA A 19 14.75 8.34 -31.90
N GLU A 20 13.70 8.36 -31.15
CA GLU A 20 13.39 9.34 -30.15
C GLU A 20 13.57 8.70 -28.79
N VAL A 21 14.07 9.43 -27.81
CA VAL A 21 14.07 8.99 -26.40
C VAL A 21 12.68 8.53 -26.02
N LYS A 22 12.57 7.27 -25.53
CA LYS A 22 11.31 6.70 -25.03
C LYS A 22 11.41 6.50 -23.53
N LEU A 23 10.36 6.90 -22.82
CA LEU A 23 10.24 6.77 -21.38
C LEU A 23 9.16 5.75 -21.03
N PRO A 24 9.33 4.97 -19.93
CA PRO A 24 8.20 4.28 -19.29
C PRO A 24 7.09 5.27 -18.94
N LYS A 25 5.84 4.84 -19.02
CA LYS A 25 4.65 5.71 -18.82
C LYS A 25 4.56 6.36 -17.45
N ILE A 26 5.31 5.86 -16.45
CA ILE A 26 5.41 6.50 -15.14
C ILE A 26 6.09 7.89 -15.20
N PHE A 27 6.91 8.13 -16.24
CA PHE A 27 7.47 9.44 -16.54
C PHE A 27 6.63 10.11 -17.62
N GLY A 28 6.04 11.23 -17.31
CA GLY A 28 5.16 11.95 -18.23
C GLY A 28 4.79 13.33 -17.70
N ASP A 29 3.97 14.04 -18.45
CA ASP A 29 3.39 15.30 -18.03
C ASP A 29 2.64 15.13 -16.72
N ASN A 30 2.60 16.17 -15.91
CA ASN A 30 1.94 16.22 -14.61
C ASN A 30 2.56 15.33 -13.51
N MET A 31 3.68 14.62 -13.75
CA MET A 31 4.31 13.78 -12.74
C MET A 31 4.81 14.57 -11.53
N VAL A 32 4.99 13.88 -10.41
CA VAL A 32 5.69 14.41 -9.24
C VAL A 32 7.00 13.65 -9.06
N LEU A 33 8.10 14.38 -8.92
CA LEU A 33 9.40 13.84 -8.51
C LEU A 33 9.61 14.05 -7.02
N GLN A 34 10.23 13.07 -6.35
CA GLN A 34 10.55 13.18 -4.92
C GLN A 34 11.49 14.35 -4.69
N GLN A 35 11.19 15.21 -3.69
CA GLN A 35 12.00 16.37 -3.34
C GLN A 35 13.30 16.00 -2.59
N GLN A 36 14.29 16.93 -2.61
CA GLN A 36 15.52 16.91 -1.82
C GLN A 36 16.31 15.60 -1.93
N THR A 37 16.46 15.08 -3.14
CA THR A 37 17.15 13.82 -3.40
C THR A 37 17.67 13.74 -4.83
N GLU A 38 18.37 12.66 -5.13
CA GLU A 38 18.65 12.25 -6.50
C GLU A 38 17.53 11.33 -7.00
N CYS A 39 16.75 11.79 -7.96
CA CYS A 39 15.71 10.99 -8.60
C CYS A 39 16.29 10.17 -9.76
N ASN A 40 15.97 8.88 -9.79
CA ASN A 40 16.28 8.04 -10.93
C ASN A 40 15.38 8.40 -12.12
N LEU A 41 15.97 8.40 -13.30
CA LEU A 41 15.30 8.55 -14.59
C LEU A 41 15.88 7.52 -15.54
N TRP A 42 15.04 6.81 -16.30
CA TRP A 42 15.47 5.79 -17.25
C TRP A 42 14.54 5.67 -18.45
N GLY A 43 15.03 5.03 -19.48
CA GLY A 43 14.29 4.80 -20.69
C GLY A 43 15.09 4.08 -21.75
N THR A 44 14.68 4.23 -22.99
CA THR A 44 15.41 3.73 -24.17
C THR A 44 15.70 4.85 -25.16
N ALA A 45 16.76 4.70 -25.92
CA ALA A 45 17.21 5.56 -27.01
C ALA A 45 17.90 4.70 -28.05
N ASP A 46 18.47 5.28 -29.11
CA ASP A 46 19.34 4.55 -30.01
C ASP A 46 20.56 3.99 -29.27
N ALA A 47 21.00 2.79 -29.68
CA ALA A 47 22.16 2.14 -29.09
C ALA A 47 23.40 3.04 -29.12
N ASN A 48 24.11 3.13 -28.02
CA ASN A 48 25.32 3.92 -27.85
C ASN A 48 25.16 5.44 -28.02
N LYS A 49 23.94 5.97 -28.15
CA LYS A 49 23.68 7.41 -28.18
C LYS A 49 23.83 8.06 -26.81
N VAL A 50 24.28 9.30 -26.81
CA VAL A 50 24.30 10.13 -25.63
C VAL A 50 22.93 10.73 -25.42
N VAL A 51 22.31 10.41 -24.27
CA VAL A 51 21.06 11.00 -23.81
C VAL A 51 21.39 12.20 -22.92
N LYS A 52 20.78 13.35 -23.23
CA LYS A 52 20.89 14.59 -22.46
C LYS A 52 19.54 14.87 -21.81
N VAL A 53 19.56 15.24 -20.53
CA VAL A 53 18.36 15.68 -19.79
C VAL A 53 18.63 17.03 -19.18
N ARG A 54 17.82 18.03 -19.52
CA ARG A 54 17.89 19.38 -18.95
C ARG A 54 16.70 19.62 -18.04
N ALA A 55 16.99 19.96 -16.81
CA ALA A 55 15.98 20.27 -15.78
C ALA A 55 15.78 21.80 -15.68
N SER A 56 14.53 22.26 -15.77
CA SER A 56 14.25 23.70 -15.73
C SER A 56 14.45 24.32 -14.33
N TRP A 57 14.33 23.54 -13.26
CA TRP A 57 14.46 24.04 -11.87
C TRP A 57 15.85 24.47 -11.45
N ASN A 58 16.89 23.99 -12.16
CA ASN A 58 18.28 24.35 -11.84
C ASN A 58 19.11 24.67 -13.10
N GLY A 59 18.52 24.55 -14.29
CA GLY A 59 19.19 24.76 -15.58
C GLY A 59 20.28 23.76 -15.91
N LYS A 60 20.55 22.76 -15.05
CA LYS A 60 21.58 21.72 -15.27
C LYS A 60 21.22 20.81 -16.42
N THR A 61 22.24 20.39 -17.18
CA THR A 61 22.13 19.33 -18.17
C THR A 61 22.89 18.10 -17.70
N TYR A 62 22.16 17.02 -17.49
CA TYR A 62 22.70 15.71 -17.15
C TYR A 62 22.92 14.90 -18.42
N LYS A 63 23.93 14.02 -18.43
CA LYS A 63 24.27 13.20 -19.61
C LYS A 63 24.52 11.76 -19.18
N THR A 64 24.05 10.81 -20.00
CA THR A 64 24.39 9.39 -19.91
C THR A 64 24.51 8.83 -21.32
N GLN A 65 24.99 7.61 -21.46
CA GLN A 65 25.06 6.89 -22.74
C GLN A 65 24.12 5.68 -22.67
N ALA A 66 23.30 5.49 -23.70
CA ALA A 66 22.54 4.27 -23.86
C ALA A 66 23.49 3.09 -24.12
N ASP A 67 23.18 1.93 -23.59
CA ASP A 67 23.92 0.69 -23.82
C ASP A 67 23.68 0.13 -25.24
N ALA A 68 24.27 -1.02 -25.54
CA ALA A 68 24.13 -1.69 -26.85
C ALA A 68 22.68 -2.15 -27.14
N GLN A 69 21.83 -2.27 -26.11
CA GLN A 69 20.40 -2.58 -26.17
C GLN A 69 19.53 -1.30 -26.21
N GLY A 70 20.16 -0.13 -26.20
CA GLY A 70 19.49 1.15 -26.18
C GLY A 70 18.93 1.55 -24.80
N LYS A 71 19.20 0.81 -23.72
CA LYS A 71 18.75 1.16 -22.37
C LYS A 71 19.67 2.21 -21.77
N TRP A 72 19.09 3.17 -21.07
CA TRP A 72 19.84 4.20 -20.33
C TRP A 72 19.19 4.48 -18.98
N ALA A 73 20.00 4.90 -18.04
CA ALA A 73 19.57 5.38 -16.72
C ALA A 73 20.50 6.49 -16.25
N MET A 74 19.95 7.41 -15.46
CA MET A 74 20.70 8.47 -14.79
C MET A 74 20.01 8.91 -13.50
N LYS A 75 20.71 9.71 -12.73
CA LYS A 75 20.15 10.42 -11.57
C LYS A 75 20.10 11.91 -11.86
N ILE A 76 19.02 12.55 -11.46
CA ILE A 76 18.83 14.00 -11.54
C ILE A 76 18.54 14.55 -10.14
N GLU A 77 19.21 15.62 -9.75
CA GLU A 77 19.01 16.28 -8.45
C GLU A 77 17.70 17.05 -8.43
N THR A 78 16.92 16.86 -7.38
CA THR A 78 15.69 17.62 -7.14
C THR A 78 15.86 18.56 -5.93
N PRO A 79 15.44 19.84 -6.05
CA PRO A 79 15.47 20.80 -4.96
C PRO A 79 14.38 20.50 -3.91
N GLN A 80 14.16 21.45 -3.01
CA GLN A 80 12.95 21.52 -2.20
C GLN A 80 11.73 21.65 -3.10
N THR A 81 10.57 21.44 -2.49
CA THR A 81 9.26 21.51 -3.15
C THR A 81 9.13 22.67 -4.14
N GLY A 82 8.39 22.48 -5.20
CA GLY A 82 8.10 23.54 -6.18
C GLY A 82 7.52 23.02 -7.49
N GLY A 83 7.43 23.94 -8.44
CA GLY A 83 6.88 23.72 -9.78
C GLY A 83 5.73 24.67 -10.10
N PRO A 84 5.15 24.59 -11.31
CA PRO A 84 5.43 23.56 -12.33
C PRO A 84 6.78 23.77 -13.04
N TYR A 85 7.43 22.67 -13.37
CA TYR A 85 8.72 22.62 -14.06
C TYR A 85 8.61 21.82 -15.36
N GLU A 86 9.72 21.84 -16.15
CA GLU A 86 9.87 21.08 -17.40
C GLU A 86 11.15 20.24 -17.36
N LEU A 87 11.11 19.10 -18.04
CA LEU A 87 12.28 18.29 -18.41
C LEU A 87 12.37 18.21 -19.93
N SER A 88 13.52 18.60 -20.48
CA SER A 88 13.83 18.37 -21.90
C SER A 88 14.81 17.22 -22.01
N LEU A 89 14.46 16.18 -22.77
CA LEU A 89 15.28 15.00 -23.02
C LEU A 89 15.64 14.94 -24.50
N SER A 90 16.87 14.55 -24.84
CA SER A 90 17.29 14.45 -26.24
C SER A 90 18.42 13.44 -26.43
N ASP A 91 18.33 12.66 -27.50
CA ASP A 91 19.42 11.87 -28.10
C ASP A 91 19.76 12.36 -29.53
N GLY A 92 19.21 13.54 -29.89
CA GLY A 92 19.25 14.18 -31.22
C GLY A 92 17.92 14.83 -31.56
N LYS A 93 16.79 14.27 -31.15
CA LYS A 93 15.44 14.84 -31.15
C LYS A 93 14.99 15.18 -29.76
N GLU A 94 14.34 16.31 -29.56
CA GLU A 94 13.89 16.77 -28.25
C GLU A 94 12.51 16.19 -27.89
N LEU A 95 12.40 15.61 -26.69
CA LEU A 95 11.17 15.26 -25.97
C LEU A 95 11.06 16.20 -24.79
N LYS A 96 9.91 16.87 -24.63
CA LYS A 96 9.62 17.72 -23.45
C LYS A 96 8.54 17.10 -22.60
N LEU A 97 8.75 17.13 -21.30
CA LEU A 97 7.73 16.83 -20.29
C LEU A 97 7.39 18.11 -19.55
N HIS A 98 6.09 18.34 -19.38
CA HIS A 98 5.54 19.59 -18.84
C HIS A 98 4.83 19.39 -17.51
N ASN A 99 4.63 20.49 -16.79
CA ASN A 99 3.84 20.57 -15.57
C ASN A 99 4.33 19.60 -14.47
N ILE A 100 5.64 19.45 -14.35
CA ILE A 100 6.29 18.58 -13.36
C ILE A 100 6.31 19.29 -12.01
N LEU A 101 5.88 18.61 -10.97
CA LEU A 101 6.02 19.08 -9.60
C LEU A 101 7.12 18.35 -8.86
N ILE A 102 7.73 19.01 -7.89
CA ILE A 102 8.68 18.43 -6.94
C ILE A 102 8.03 18.46 -5.57
N GLY A 103 7.89 17.29 -4.94
CA GLY A 103 7.19 17.12 -3.67
C GLY A 103 7.37 15.73 -3.09
N GLU A 104 6.35 15.19 -2.46
CA GLU A 104 6.37 13.87 -1.82
C GLU A 104 5.70 12.83 -2.70
N VAL A 105 6.39 11.71 -2.96
CA VAL A 105 5.87 10.61 -3.79
C VAL A 105 5.63 9.39 -2.93
N TRP A 106 4.43 8.81 -3.04
CA TRP A 106 4.05 7.60 -2.31
C TRP A 106 3.45 6.54 -3.22
N ILE A 107 3.87 5.29 -3.02
CA ILE A 107 3.23 4.13 -3.65
C ILE A 107 2.10 3.65 -2.74
N CYS A 108 0.91 3.45 -3.34
CA CYS A 108 -0.30 3.00 -2.68
C CYS A 108 -0.68 1.65 -3.27
N SER A 109 -0.48 0.55 -2.53
CA SER A 109 -0.65 -0.80 -3.08
C SER A 109 -1.49 -1.70 -2.18
N GLY A 110 -1.93 -2.85 -2.71
CA GLY A 110 -2.74 -3.81 -2.00
C GLY A 110 -3.88 -4.39 -2.83
N GLN A 111 -5.01 -4.69 -2.17
CA GLN A 111 -6.19 -5.27 -2.82
C GLN A 111 -7.38 -4.32 -2.88
N SER A 112 -8.59 -4.86 -2.97
CA SER A 112 -9.83 -4.09 -3.22
C SER A 112 -10.08 -2.91 -2.28
N ASN A 113 -9.70 -3.00 -1.00
CA ASN A 113 -9.87 -1.90 -0.05
C ASN A 113 -8.88 -0.74 -0.27
N MET A 114 -7.72 -0.99 -0.91
CA MET A 114 -6.86 0.05 -1.46
C MET A 114 -7.34 0.50 -2.84
N GLU A 115 -7.84 -0.42 -3.68
CA GLU A 115 -8.27 -0.13 -5.04
C GLU A 115 -9.58 0.67 -5.12
N MET A 116 -10.50 0.47 -4.17
CA MET A 116 -11.87 1.01 -4.21
C MET A 116 -11.89 2.50 -4.59
N PRO A 117 -12.45 2.85 -5.76
CA PRO A 117 -12.46 4.24 -6.21
C PRO A 117 -13.38 5.10 -5.35
N MET A 118 -13.21 6.42 -5.42
CA MET A 118 -14.05 7.36 -4.67
C MET A 118 -15.54 7.19 -4.97
N LYS A 119 -15.91 6.85 -6.20
CA LYS A 119 -17.31 6.54 -6.56
C LYS A 119 -17.85 5.26 -5.91
N GLY A 120 -16.98 4.46 -5.28
CA GLY A 120 -17.32 3.15 -4.77
C GLY A 120 -17.34 2.05 -5.83
N PHE A 121 -17.62 0.82 -5.39
CA PHE A 121 -17.98 -0.30 -6.25
C PHE A 121 -19.50 -0.37 -6.44
N LYS A 122 -19.98 -1.26 -7.32
CA LYS A 122 -21.41 -1.44 -7.57
C LYS A 122 -22.15 -1.75 -6.26
N ALA A 123 -23.12 -0.91 -5.91
CA ALA A 123 -23.90 -0.99 -4.67
C ALA A 123 -23.08 -0.88 -3.36
N GLN A 124 -21.84 -0.40 -3.43
CA GLN A 124 -20.95 -0.22 -2.29
C GLN A 124 -20.34 1.19 -2.35
N PRO A 125 -21.05 2.23 -1.88
CA PRO A 125 -20.55 3.60 -1.94
C PRO A 125 -19.45 3.87 -0.91
N VAL A 126 -18.60 4.85 -1.19
CA VAL A 126 -17.74 5.48 -0.20
C VAL A 126 -18.54 6.57 0.52
N ALA A 127 -18.40 6.67 1.83
CA ALA A 127 -19.08 7.69 2.62
C ALA A 127 -18.49 9.08 2.32
N GLY A 128 -19.36 10.10 2.19
CA GLY A 128 -18.96 11.49 1.95
C GLY A 128 -18.49 11.78 0.52
N THR A 129 -18.69 10.87 -0.44
CA THR A 129 -18.27 11.08 -1.84
C THR A 129 -18.83 12.35 -2.48
N PRO A 130 -20.12 12.69 -2.37
CA PRO A 130 -20.64 13.91 -3.03
C PRO A 130 -19.94 15.17 -2.53
N GLU A 131 -19.82 15.32 -1.21
CA GLU A 131 -19.19 16.47 -0.57
C GLU A 131 -17.71 16.57 -0.95
N GLU A 132 -17.02 15.42 -0.99
CA GLU A 132 -15.62 15.39 -1.35
C GLU A 132 -15.38 15.78 -2.80
N LEU A 133 -16.18 15.30 -3.74
CA LEU A 133 -16.04 15.63 -5.15
C LEU A 133 -16.30 17.12 -5.45
N MET A 134 -17.12 17.80 -4.66
CA MET A 134 -17.31 19.25 -4.77
C MET A 134 -16.07 20.05 -4.36
N LEU A 135 -15.21 19.50 -3.48
CA LEU A 135 -14.11 20.23 -2.84
C LEU A 135 -12.72 19.69 -3.21
N CYS A 136 -12.64 18.66 -4.06
CA CYS A 136 -11.42 17.89 -4.29
C CYS A 136 -10.38 18.54 -5.23
N LYS A 137 -10.70 19.70 -5.85
CA LYS A 137 -9.80 20.33 -6.81
C LYS A 137 -8.51 20.80 -6.14
N ASP A 138 -7.39 20.17 -6.48
CA ASP A 138 -6.05 20.54 -6.03
C ASP A 138 -5.00 20.18 -7.10
N GLN A 139 -4.46 21.19 -7.77
CA GLN A 139 -3.44 21.01 -8.81
C GLN A 139 -2.10 20.52 -8.27
N GLN A 140 -1.88 20.53 -6.96
CA GLN A 140 -0.65 20.04 -6.33
C GLN A 140 -0.81 18.60 -5.79
N LEU A 141 -1.99 18.01 -5.90
CA LEU A 141 -2.22 16.59 -5.67
C LEU A 141 -2.30 15.87 -7.02
N ARG A 142 -1.38 14.96 -7.27
CA ARG A 142 -1.23 14.26 -8.55
C ARG A 142 -1.48 12.77 -8.39
N LEU A 143 -2.24 12.22 -9.31
CA LEU A 143 -2.84 10.90 -9.23
C LEU A 143 -2.38 10.04 -10.41
N PHE A 144 -1.75 8.91 -10.14
CA PHE A 144 -1.38 7.91 -11.16
C PHE A 144 -1.99 6.56 -10.78
N THR A 145 -2.75 5.97 -11.67
CA THR A 145 -3.31 4.62 -11.49
C THR A 145 -2.67 3.66 -12.48
N VAL A 146 -1.97 2.66 -11.97
CA VAL A 146 -1.44 1.55 -12.76
C VAL A 146 -2.59 0.68 -13.24
N GLN A 147 -2.71 0.47 -14.53
CA GLN A 147 -3.70 -0.46 -15.09
C GLN A 147 -3.38 -1.91 -14.69
N ARG A 148 -4.43 -2.70 -14.45
CA ARG A 148 -4.31 -4.11 -14.06
C ARG A 148 -3.58 -4.91 -15.14
N ASN A 149 -2.51 -5.59 -14.74
CA ASN A 149 -1.67 -6.37 -15.63
C ASN A 149 -1.02 -7.53 -14.85
N ALA A 150 -1.50 -8.75 -15.02
CA ALA A 150 -0.89 -9.94 -14.45
C ALA A 150 0.02 -10.60 -15.49
N GLN A 151 1.30 -10.82 -15.17
CA GLN A 151 2.31 -11.31 -16.10
C GLN A 151 3.12 -12.46 -15.50
N LEU A 152 3.48 -13.44 -16.32
CA LEU A 152 4.39 -14.52 -15.93
C LEU A 152 5.82 -14.01 -15.69
N HIS A 153 6.25 -13.06 -16.52
CA HIS A 153 7.59 -12.46 -16.48
C HIS A 153 7.52 -10.96 -16.23
N PRO A 154 8.55 -10.37 -15.60
CA PRO A 154 8.63 -8.92 -15.42
C PRO A 154 8.53 -8.16 -16.74
N VAL A 155 7.78 -7.06 -16.73
CA VAL A 155 7.67 -6.10 -17.85
C VAL A 155 8.38 -4.80 -17.51
N ASP A 156 8.76 -4.01 -18.52
CA ASP A 156 9.57 -2.80 -18.35
C ASP A 156 8.74 -1.51 -18.19
N THR A 157 7.41 -1.56 -18.39
CA THR A 157 6.54 -0.38 -18.31
C THR A 157 5.15 -0.74 -17.80
N VAL A 158 4.48 0.24 -17.20
CA VAL A 158 3.07 0.18 -16.81
C VAL A 158 2.23 0.99 -17.79
N ALA A 159 0.91 0.76 -17.81
CA ALA A 159 -0.04 1.66 -18.44
C ALA A 159 -0.70 2.55 -17.37
N GLY A 160 -0.87 3.83 -17.69
CA GLY A 160 -1.43 4.85 -16.82
C GLY A 160 -0.95 6.24 -17.23
N ASP A 161 -1.58 7.26 -16.67
CA ASP A 161 -1.21 8.66 -16.87
C ASP A 161 -1.36 9.44 -15.56
N TRP A 162 -0.48 10.42 -15.34
CA TRP A 162 -0.60 11.36 -14.24
C TRP A 162 -1.73 12.35 -14.48
N LYS A 163 -2.57 12.56 -13.48
CA LYS A 163 -3.69 13.49 -13.51
C LYS A 163 -3.62 14.46 -12.33
N GLU A 164 -4.10 15.68 -12.53
CA GLU A 164 -4.39 16.59 -11.44
C GLU A 164 -5.64 16.10 -10.69
N ALA A 165 -5.73 16.42 -9.39
CA ALA A 165 -6.93 16.11 -8.64
C ALA A 165 -8.04 17.09 -9.02
N ASP A 166 -9.10 16.55 -9.61
CA ASP A 166 -10.38 17.20 -9.89
C ASP A 166 -11.52 16.20 -9.68
N ALA A 167 -12.75 16.63 -9.83
CA ALA A 167 -13.91 15.77 -9.61
C ALA A 167 -13.92 14.53 -10.52
N ALA A 168 -13.45 14.64 -11.76
CA ALA A 168 -13.43 13.54 -12.72
C ALA A 168 -12.35 12.52 -12.37
N SER A 169 -11.13 12.98 -12.11
CA SER A 169 -9.97 12.12 -11.78
C SER A 169 -10.12 11.48 -10.39
N VAL A 170 -10.53 12.24 -9.38
CA VAL A 170 -10.73 11.75 -8.00
C VAL A 170 -11.87 10.74 -7.93
N ARG A 171 -12.96 10.94 -8.69
CA ARG A 171 -14.07 9.98 -8.76
C ARG A 171 -13.62 8.56 -9.10
N GLU A 172 -12.67 8.42 -9.99
CA GLU A 172 -12.15 7.13 -10.47
C GLU A 172 -10.91 6.64 -9.70
N PHE A 173 -10.33 7.48 -8.85
CA PHE A 173 -9.12 7.18 -8.11
C PHE A 173 -9.41 6.49 -6.77
N SER A 174 -8.44 5.73 -6.24
CA SER A 174 -8.51 5.10 -4.91
C SER A 174 -8.92 6.11 -3.85
N ALA A 175 -10.03 5.84 -3.16
CA ALA A 175 -10.51 6.72 -2.08
C ALA A 175 -9.53 6.72 -0.89
N ALA A 176 -8.99 5.57 -0.52
CA ALA A 176 -8.03 5.45 0.59
C ALA A 176 -6.73 6.23 0.29
N ALA A 177 -6.19 6.06 -0.91
CA ALA A 177 -4.99 6.79 -1.34
C ALA A 177 -5.26 8.30 -1.49
N TYR A 178 -6.41 8.68 -2.02
CA TYR A 178 -6.79 10.08 -2.15
C TYR A 178 -6.85 10.79 -0.78
N TYR A 179 -7.58 10.24 0.20
CA TYR A 179 -7.65 10.83 1.53
C TYR A 179 -6.28 10.88 2.23
N TYR A 180 -5.44 9.87 2.02
CA TYR A 180 -4.06 9.88 2.47
C TYR A 180 -3.27 11.06 1.89
N GLY A 181 -3.27 11.21 0.56
CA GLY A 181 -2.52 12.26 -0.12
C GLY A 181 -3.07 13.66 0.18
N LYS A 182 -4.39 13.82 0.26
CA LYS A 182 -5.05 15.06 0.65
C LYS A 182 -4.59 15.52 2.05
N THR A 183 -4.59 14.60 3.01
CA THR A 183 -4.15 14.88 4.39
C THR A 183 -2.68 15.28 4.43
N LEU A 184 -1.80 14.55 3.74
CA LEU A 184 -0.38 14.93 3.63
C LEU A 184 -0.22 16.30 2.98
N ARG A 185 -0.91 16.54 1.88
CA ARG A 185 -0.86 17.80 1.14
C ARG A 185 -1.23 18.99 2.03
N GLN A 186 -2.32 18.85 2.79
CA GLN A 186 -2.79 19.87 3.72
C GLN A 186 -1.82 20.09 4.90
N SER A 187 -1.27 19.01 5.46
CA SER A 187 -0.39 19.10 6.62
C SER A 187 1.03 19.58 6.30
N LEU A 188 1.56 19.22 5.13
CA LEU A 188 2.93 19.52 4.75
C LEU A 188 3.06 20.78 3.88
N GLY A 189 1.98 21.20 3.23
CA GLY A 189 2.00 22.34 2.31
C GLY A 189 2.78 22.10 1.01
N VAL A 190 3.14 20.85 0.67
CA VAL A 190 3.96 20.49 -0.50
C VAL A 190 3.17 19.68 -1.52
N PRO A 191 3.53 19.67 -2.81
CA PRO A 191 2.94 18.76 -3.78
C PRO A 191 3.04 17.30 -3.35
N VAL A 192 2.02 16.51 -3.67
CA VAL A 192 1.97 15.08 -3.37
C VAL A 192 1.62 14.30 -4.63
N GLY A 193 2.44 13.32 -4.97
CA GLY A 193 2.21 12.35 -6.04
C GLY A 193 1.85 10.98 -5.48
N LEU A 194 0.72 10.43 -5.89
CA LEU A 194 0.24 9.12 -5.48
C LEU A 194 0.27 8.15 -6.67
N ILE A 195 0.98 7.04 -6.52
CA ILE A 195 1.04 5.97 -7.52
C ILE A 195 0.26 4.79 -6.96
N VAL A 196 -0.96 4.59 -7.45
CA VAL A 196 -1.80 3.46 -7.04
C VAL A 196 -1.50 2.26 -7.93
N THR A 197 -1.03 1.17 -7.31
CA THR A 197 -0.83 -0.14 -7.93
C THR A 197 -1.52 -1.19 -7.06
N SER A 198 -2.80 -1.47 -7.35
CA SER A 198 -3.66 -2.34 -6.55
C SER A 198 -4.62 -3.13 -7.42
N TRP A 199 -5.04 -4.32 -6.93
CA TRP A 199 -6.01 -5.14 -7.63
C TRP A 199 -6.88 -5.92 -6.64
N GLY A 200 -8.20 -5.73 -6.73
CA GLY A 200 -9.17 -6.38 -5.84
C GLY A 200 -9.08 -7.90 -5.83
N GLY A 201 -9.13 -8.50 -4.62
CA GLY A 201 -9.00 -9.94 -4.45
C GLY A 201 -7.59 -10.48 -4.69
N SER A 202 -6.56 -9.63 -4.68
CA SER A 202 -5.19 -10.10 -4.85
C SER A 202 -4.65 -10.79 -3.59
N ALA A 203 -3.95 -11.89 -3.81
CA ALA A 203 -3.17 -12.57 -2.80
C ALA A 203 -1.87 -11.80 -2.50
N CYS A 204 -1.37 -11.84 -1.26
CA CYS A 204 -0.09 -11.25 -0.90
C CYS A 204 1.04 -11.81 -1.76
N GLU A 205 1.01 -13.10 -2.03
CA GLU A 205 1.96 -13.85 -2.85
C GLU A 205 2.10 -13.30 -4.28
N ALA A 206 1.03 -12.71 -4.81
CA ALA A 206 1.06 -12.14 -6.16
C ALA A 206 1.96 -10.89 -6.28
N TRP A 207 2.25 -10.23 -5.17
CA TRP A 207 3.07 -9.01 -5.09
C TRP A 207 4.52 -9.26 -4.68
N ILE A 208 4.91 -10.53 -4.50
CA ILE A 208 6.27 -10.95 -4.09
C ILE A 208 7.02 -11.48 -5.31
N ASN A 209 8.30 -11.15 -5.42
CA ASN A 209 9.19 -11.70 -6.45
C ASN A 209 9.19 -13.23 -6.41
N GLY A 210 9.03 -13.88 -7.56
CA GLY A 210 8.88 -15.33 -7.70
C GLY A 210 9.99 -16.15 -7.06
N ASN A 211 11.21 -15.65 -7.09
CA ASN A 211 12.35 -16.32 -6.48
C ASN A 211 12.29 -16.39 -4.94
N LEU A 212 11.36 -15.66 -4.31
CA LEU A 212 11.20 -15.58 -2.86
C LEU A 212 9.96 -16.31 -2.36
N ILE A 213 9.16 -16.86 -3.26
CA ILE A 213 7.95 -17.62 -2.91
C ILE A 213 8.35 -18.94 -2.27
N LYS A 214 7.87 -19.18 -1.05
CA LYS A 214 8.13 -20.41 -0.31
C LYS A 214 7.14 -21.52 -0.67
N SER A 215 7.57 -22.75 -0.66
CA SER A 215 6.75 -23.91 -1.05
C SER A 215 5.52 -24.13 -0.18
N ASP A 216 5.59 -23.78 1.11
CA ASP A 216 4.46 -23.87 2.03
C ASP A 216 3.35 -22.86 1.72
N TRP A 217 3.68 -21.69 1.16
CA TRP A 217 2.70 -20.71 0.71
C TRP A 217 1.93 -21.20 -0.52
N LEU A 218 2.54 -22.03 -1.36
CA LEU A 218 1.93 -22.60 -2.56
C LEU A 218 0.85 -23.63 -2.26
N LYS A 219 0.74 -24.13 -1.03
CA LYS A 219 -0.37 -25.00 -0.59
C LYS A 219 -1.75 -24.38 -0.81
N ALA A 220 -1.83 -23.05 -0.85
CA ALA A 220 -3.05 -22.30 -1.17
C ALA A 220 -3.47 -22.41 -2.66
N PHE A 221 -2.59 -22.91 -3.50
CA PHE A 221 -2.75 -22.99 -4.95
C PHE A 221 -2.56 -24.44 -5.46
N PRO A 222 -3.41 -25.40 -5.03
CA PRO A 222 -3.17 -26.85 -5.22
C PRO A 222 -3.16 -27.31 -6.68
N LYS A 223 -3.59 -26.46 -7.62
CA LYS A 223 -3.58 -26.73 -9.07
C LYS A 223 -2.58 -25.83 -9.82
N LEU A 224 -1.65 -25.22 -9.13
CA LEU A 224 -0.58 -24.46 -9.72
C LEU A 224 0.48 -25.42 -10.29
N HIS A 225 0.94 -25.16 -11.51
CA HIS A 225 2.06 -25.91 -12.09
C HIS A 225 3.36 -25.59 -11.36
N THR A 226 4.33 -26.46 -11.44
CA THR A 226 5.65 -26.25 -10.84
C THR A 226 6.73 -26.53 -11.89
N PRO A 227 7.38 -25.50 -12.45
CA PRO A 227 7.14 -24.06 -12.26
C PRO A 227 5.77 -23.63 -12.82
N TRP A 228 5.19 -22.53 -12.27
CA TRP A 228 3.94 -21.99 -12.82
C TRP A 228 4.17 -21.33 -14.18
N ASN A 229 3.12 -21.25 -14.98
CA ASN A 229 3.16 -20.91 -16.40
C ASN A 229 2.02 -19.94 -16.80
N GLU A 230 1.93 -19.62 -18.09
CA GLU A 230 0.90 -18.71 -18.63
C GLU A 230 -0.54 -19.18 -18.36
N ALA A 231 -0.79 -20.49 -18.32
CA ALA A 231 -2.10 -21.00 -17.99
C ALA A 231 -2.48 -20.73 -16.53
N ASP A 232 -1.50 -20.75 -15.63
CA ASP A 232 -1.70 -20.38 -14.23
C ASP A 232 -1.98 -18.89 -14.09
N VAL A 233 -1.23 -18.02 -14.78
CA VAL A 233 -1.48 -16.58 -14.79
C VAL A 233 -2.90 -16.30 -15.31
N LYS A 234 -3.30 -16.91 -16.42
CA LYS A 234 -4.65 -16.77 -16.96
C LYS A 234 -5.73 -17.25 -15.99
N LYS A 235 -5.49 -18.34 -15.26
CA LYS A 235 -6.45 -18.97 -14.34
C LYS A 235 -6.57 -18.21 -13.02
N TYR A 236 -5.46 -17.87 -12.39
CA TYR A 236 -5.42 -17.27 -11.06
C TYR A 236 -5.40 -15.74 -11.10
N GLN A 237 -4.93 -15.13 -12.22
CA GLN A 237 -4.84 -13.68 -12.44
C GLN A 237 -4.18 -12.97 -11.23
N GLN A 238 -4.91 -12.11 -10.54
CA GLN A 238 -4.43 -11.35 -9.38
C GLN A 238 -4.07 -12.22 -8.16
N ARG A 239 -4.34 -13.51 -8.18
CA ARG A 239 -3.92 -14.45 -7.15
C ARG A 239 -2.69 -15.26 -7.54
N CYS A 240 -2.31 -15.28 -8.82
CA CYS A 240 -1.15 -16.03 -9.27
C CYS A 240 0.12 -15.48 -8.60
N PRO A 241 0.92 -16.34 -7.92
CA PRO A 241 2.16 -15.89 -7.29
C PRO A 241 3.02 -15.09 -8.26
N SER A 242 3.54 -13.96 -7.81
CA SER A 242 4.39 -13.02 -8.55
C SER A 242 3.78 -12.31 -9.75
N ALA A 243 2.57 -12.65 -10.19
CA ALA A 243 2.03 -12.11 -11.43
C ALA A 243 1.80 -10.59 -11.39
N LEU A 244 1.42 -10.05 -10.23
CA LEU A 244 1.26 -8.60 -10.04
C LEU A 244 2.59 -7.90 -9.75
N TYR A 245 3.51 -8.60 -9.06
CA TYR A 245 4.88 -8.13 -8.98
C TYR A 245 5.45 -7.91 -10.38
N ASN A 246 5.34 -8.89 -11.27
CA ASN A 246 5.89 -8.82 -12.62
C ASN A 246 5.23 -7.75 -13.49
N GLY A 247 3.90 -7.66 -13.47
CA GLY A 247 3.14 -6.81 -14.38
C GLY A 247 2.84 -5.39 -13.89
N MET A 248 2.83 -5.17 -12.58
CA MET A 248 2.35 -3.91 -11.99
C MET A 248 3.34 -3.24 -11.05
N LEU A 249 4.21 -4.01 -10.38
CA LEU A 249 5.17 -3.47 -9.42
C LEU A 249 6.57 -3.32 -10.01
N HIS A 250 7.09 -4.37 -10.66
CA HIS A 250 8.44 -4.40 -11.22
C HIS A 250 8.74 -3.18 -12.11
N PRO A 251 7.82 -2.72 -12.98
CA PRO A 251 8.07 -1.55 -13.81
C PRO A 251 8.19 -0.22 -13.05
N LEU A 252 7.79 -0.19 -11.78
CA LEU A 252 7.88 0.98 -10.90
C LEU A 252 9.17 0.98 -10.08
N ILE A 253 9.87 -0.16 -10.02
CA ILE A 253 11.10 -0.29 -9.22
C ILE A 253 12.14 0.73 -9.71
N GLY A 254 12.64 1.51 -8.76
CA GLY A 254 13.57 2.59 -9.04
C GLY A 254 12.91 3.97 -9.16
N TYR A 255 11.59 4.10 -9.36
CA TYR A 255 10.93 5.40 -9.26
C TYR A 255 11.12 5.94 -7.84
N THR A 256 11.81 7.07 -7.73
CA THR A 256 12.23 7.60 -6.42
C THR A 256 11.01 8.06 -5.65
N MET A 257 10.83 7.53 -4.45
CA MET A 257 9.65 7.75 -3.61
C MET A 257 10.02 7.97 -2.14
N LYS A 258 9.09 8.49 -1.36
CA LYS A 258 9.23 8.58 0.09
C LYS A 258 8.95 7.25 0.79
N GLY A 259 7.92 6.53 0.37
CA GLY A 259 7.52 5.30 1.02
C GLY A 259 6.28 4.63 0.41
N VAL A 260 5.75 3.66 1.12
CA VAL A 260 4.62 2.84 0.68
C VAL A 260 3.50 2.87 1.70
N ILE A 261 2.25 2.95 1.22
CA ILE A 261 1.06 2.59 1.99
C ILE A 261 0.42 1.33 1.40
N TRP A 262 -0.03 0.42 2.28
CA TRP A 262 -0.50 -0.91 1.88
C TRP A 262 -1.81 -1.28 2.56
N TYR A 263 -2.78 -1.83 1.81
CA TYR A 263 -4.00 -2.39 2.37
C TYR A 263 -4.36 -3.71 1.68
N GLN A 264 -4.05 -4.82 2.35
CA GLN A 264 -4.30 -6.18 1.86
C GLN A 264 -4.41 -7.13 3.05
N GLY A 265 -5.12 -8.23 2.89
CA GLY A 265 -5.19 -9.29 3.87
C GLY A 265 -6.42 -10.17 3.71
N GLU A 266 -7.52 -9.64 3.23
CA GLU A 266 -8.80 -10.34 3.17
C GLU A 266 -8.73 -11.64 2.33
N ASP A 267 -7.97 -11.63 1.24
CA ASP A 267 -7.74 -12.86 0.44
C ASP A 267 -6.90 -13.90 1.20
N ASN A 268 -6.07 -13.47 2.15
CA ASN A 268 -5.18 -14.34 2.94
C ASN A 268 -5.82 -14.81 4.25
N CYS A 269 -7.08 -14.47 4.58
CA CYS A 269 -7.71 -14.81 5.86
C CYS A 269 -7.71 -16.33 6.15
N ASN A 270 -7.93 -17.18 5.15
CA ASN A 270 -7.95 -18.62 5.33
C ASN A 270 -6.56 -19.27 5.45
N ARG A 271 -5.49 -18.48 5.28
CA ARG A 271 -4.10 -18.90 5.41
C ARG A 271 -3.27 -17.90 6.23
N TYR A 272 -3.91 -17.32 7.24
CA TYR A 272 -3.37 -16.28 8.10
C TYR A 272 -2.01 -16.60 8.72
N ALA A 273 -1.72 -17.88 8.97
CA ALA A 273 -0.50 -18.32 9.65
C ALA A 273 0.80 -17.84 8.97
N THR A 274 0.78 -17.69 7.65
CA THR A 274 1.95 -17.24 6.87
C THR A 274 1.99 -15.72 6.65
N CYS A 275 0.98 -14.96 7.09
CA CYS A 275 0.83 -13.54 6.78
C CYS A 275 2.03 -12.69 7.22
N ALA A 276 2.50 -12.84 8.47
CA ALA A 276 3.61 -12.04 8.98
C ALA A 276 4.92 -12.31 8.21
N ASP A 277 5.17 -13.57 7.84
CA ASP A 277 6.33 -13.99 7.06
C ASP A 277 6.26 -13.47 5.61
N GLN A 278 5.08 -13.54 5.00
CA GLN A 278 4.84 -12.99 3.65
C GLN A 278 5.03 -11.47 3.62
N MET A 279 4.46 -10.74 4.57
CA MET A 279 4.63 -9.29 4.67
C MET A 279 6.08 -8.90 4.88
N GLN A 280 6.81 -9.59 5.76
CA GLN A 280 8.24 -9.34 5.99
C GLN A 280 9.05 -9.57 4.71
N THR A 281 8.79 -10.67 4.00
CA THR A 281 9.46 -10.98 2.74
C THR A 281 9.15 -9.93 1.67
N LEU A 282 7.88 -9.54 1.51
CA LEU A 282 7.45 -8.51 0.58
C LEU A 282 8.18 -7.19 0.84
N VAL A 283 8.11 -6.67 2.05
CA VAL A 283 8.70 -5.37 2.39
C VAL A 283 10.22 -5.36 2.21
N ASN A 284 10.88 -6.42 2.68
CA ASN A 284 12.34 -6.52 2.58
C ASN A 284 12.80 -6.66 1.12
N SER A 285 12.05 -7.41 0.29
CA SER A 285 12.36 -7.53 -1.14
C SER A 285 12.19 -6.21 -1.89
N TRP A 286 11.09 -5.50 -1.66
CA TRP A 286 10.87 -4.21 -2.27
C TRP A 286 11.98 -3.20 -1.89
N ARG A 287 12.37 -3.13 -0.60
CA ARG A 287 13.47 -2.28 -0.14
C ARG A 287 14.79 -2.62 -0.81
N LYS A 288 15.11 -3.91 -0.93
CA LYS A 288 16.32 -4.41 -1.58
C LYS A 288 16.36 -4.01 -3.08
N GLU A 289 15.24 -4.13 -3.77
CA GLU A 289 15.15 -3.86 -5.21
C GLU A 289 15.10 -2.36 -5.52
N TRP A 290 14.39 -1.56 -4.70
CA TRP A 290 14.38 -0.10 -4.84
C TRP A 290 15.72 0.57 -4.56
N LYS A 291 16.56 -0.04 -3.74
CA LYS A 291 17.89 0.48 -3.34
C LYS A 291 17.84 1.90 -2.73
N GLN A 292 16.74 2.22 -2.04
CA GLN A 292 16.53 3.50 -1.35
C GLN A 292 16.61 3.36 0.19
N GLY A 293 17.30 2.32 0.69
CA GLY A 293 17.41 2.04 2.13
C GLY A 293 16.10 1.51 2.73
N ILE A 294 15.94 1.77 4.04
CA ILE A 294 14.78 1.30 4.82
C ILE A 294 13.69 2.37 4.75
N PHE A 295 13.08 2.54 3.58
CA PHE A 295 11.96 3.46 3.42
C PHE A 295 10.73 3.05 4.27
N PRO A 296 9.88 4.00 4.71
CA PRO A 296 8.70 3.73 5.51
C PRO A 296 7.68 2.87 4.75
N PHE A 297 7.09 1.91 5.47
CA PHE A 297 6.02 1.06 4.97
C PHE A 297 4.88 1.06 5.98
N TYR A 298 3.77 1.73 5.65
CA TYR A 298 2.60 1.83 6.52
C TYR A 298 1.46 1.01 5.94
N TYR A 299 0.75 0.27 6.80
CA TYR A 299 -0.30 -0.60 6.30
C TYR A 299 -1.53 -0.61 7.20
N CYS A 300 -2.65 -1.01 6.62
CA CYS A 300 -3.89 -1.20 7.34
C CYS A 300 -4.01 -2.60 7.90
N GLN A 301 -4.40 -2.72 9.16
CA GLN A 301 -5.03 -3.93 9.64
C GLN A 301 -6.38 -4.10 8.92
N ILE A 302 -6.75 -5.33 8.55
CA ILE A 302 -8.05 -5.55 7.89
C ILE A 302 -9.19 -5.15 8.81
N ALA A 303 -10.21 -4.51 8.24
CA ALA A 303 -11.43 -4.15 8.96
C ALA A 303 -12.28 -5.40 9.25
N PRO A 304 -13.08 -5.39 10.34
CA PRO A 304 -14.02 -6.45 10.64
C PRO A 304 -15.06 -6.66 9.53
N TYR A 305 -15.34 -7.93 9.24
CA TYR A 305 -16.37 -8.40 8.33
C TYR A 305 -16.84 -9.78 8.75
N ASP A 306 -18.12 -10.11 8.56
CA ASP A 306 -18.64 -11.43 8.93
C ASP A 306 -18.25 -12.51 7.93
N TYR A 307 -17.05 -13.06 8.09
CA TYR A 307 -16.55 -14.19 7.27
C TYR A 307 -17.28 -15.52 7.51
N SER A 308 -18.21 -15.60 8.48
CA SER A 308 -19.01 -16.80 8.70
C SER A 308 -19.88 -17.16 7.49
N LEU A 309 -20.26 -16.15 6.69
CA LEU A 309 -20.96 -16.30 5.42
C LEU A 309 -20.24 -17.21 4.42
N ILE A 310 -18.91 -17.31 4.53
CA ILE A 310 -18.05 -18.16 3.71
C ILE A 310 -17.40 -19.30 4.51
N LYS A 311 -17.99 -19.64 5.67
CA LYS A 311 -17.56 -20.72 6.57
C LYS A 311 -16.17 -20.56 7.17
N TRP A 312 -15.65 -19.34 7.31
CA TRP A 312 -14.39 -19.05 7.99
C TRP A 312 -14.66 -18.59 9.43
N LYS A 313 -14.35 -19.45 10.39
CA LYS A 313 -14.49 -19.14 11.82
C LYS A 313 -13.29 -18.35 12.30
N ASN A 314 -13.48 -17.16 12.87
CA ASN A 314 -12.47 -16.32 13.53
C ASN A 314 -11.16 -16.06 12.76
N ASN A 315 -11.07 -16.45 11.50
CA ASN A 315 -9.84 -16.35 10.70
C ASN A 315 -9.36 -14.90 10.55
N SER A 316 -10.29 -13.94 10.48
CA SER A 316 -9.90 -12.52 10.38
C SER A 316 -9.32 -11.97 11.67
N ALA A 317 -9.76 -12.48 12.84
CA ALA A 317 -9.14 -12.14 14.13
C ALA A 317 -7.70 -12.65 14.21
N LEU A 318 -7.47 -13.89 13.78
CA LEU A 318 -6.14 -14.50 13.66
C LEU A 318 -5.26 -13.77 12.64
N LEU A 319 -5.83 -13.35 11.52
CA LEU A 319 -5.08 -12.55 10.55
C LEU A 319 -4.70 -11.17 11.13
N ARG A 320 -5.62 -10.48 11.82
CA ARG A 320 -5.29 -9.21 12.52
C ARG A 320 -4.16 -9.38 13.53
N GLU A 321 -4.13 -10.50 14.25
CA GLU A 321 -3.02 -10.85 15.16
C GLU A 321 -1.70 -10.99 14.38
N LYS A 322 -1.70 -11.68 13.23
CA LYS A 322 -0.51 -11.81 12.38
C LYS A 322 -0.09 -10.50 11.72
N GLN A 323 -1.01 -9.61 11.44
CA GLN A 323 -0.69 -8.25 11.00
C GLN A 323 0.01 -7.45 12.12
N MET A 324 -0.45 -7.56 13.37
CA MET A 324 0.26 -6.97 14.52
C MET A 324 1.67 -7.57 14.72
N GLU A 325 1.82 -8.88 14.50
CA GLU A 325 3.12 -9.55 14.54
C GLU A 325 4.07 -9.00 13.46
N ALA A 326 3.56 -8.75 12.25
CA ALA A 326 4.35 -8.16 11.15
C ALA A 326 4.93 -6.78 11.51
N GLU A 327 4.16 -5.92 12.22
CA GLU A 327 4.66 -4.62 12.69
C GLU A 327 5.91 -4.77 13.57
N LYS A 328 5.92 -5.78 14.44
CA LYS A 328 7.06 -6.04 15.33
C LYS A 328 8.29 -6.59 14.62
N ARG A 329 8.09 -7.30 13.51
CA ARG A 329 9.17 -7.95 12.73
C ARG A 329 9.85 -7.03 11.71
N ILE A 330 9.13 -6.01 11.24
CA ILE A 330 9.56 -5.18 10.12
C ILE A 330 9.98 -3.80 10.64
N SER A 331 11.24 -3.44 10.45
CA SER A 331 11.75 -2.11 10.81
C SER A 331 11.08 -1.01 9.99
N ASN A 332 10.95 0.21 10.54
CA ASN A 332 10.31 1.37 9.90
C ASN A 332 8.96 1.00 9.24
N CYS A 333 8.13 0.29 10.01
CA CYS A 333 6.83 -0.23 9.58
C CYS A 333 5.81 0.02 10.70
N ARG A 334 4.63 0.54 10.35
CA ARG A 334 3.57 0.81 11.31
C ARG A 334 2.21 0.41 10.75
N MET A 335 1.30 0.03 11.64
CA MET A 335 -0.03 -0.48 11.30
C MET A 335 -1.12 0.51 11.73
N ALA A 336 -2.01 0.88 10.82
CA ALA A 336 -3.24 1.60 11.11
C ALA A 336 -4.35 0.60 11.47
N VAL A 337 -4.93 0.75 12.66
CA VAL A 337 -6.02 -0.12 13.13
C VAL A 337 -7.35 0.36 12.56
N LEU A 338 -8.18 -0.58 12.09
CA LEU A 338 -9.49 -0.33 11.48
C LEU A 338 -10.63 -1.08 12.17
N LEU A 339 -10.49 -1.42 13.47
CA LEU A 339 -11.44 -2.26 14.20
C LEU A 339 -12.84 -1.62 14.35
N ASP A 340 -12.95 -0.31 14.21
CA ASP A 340 -14.18 0.50 14.25
C ASP A 340 -14.73 0.87 12.85
N ALA A 341 -14.00 0.50 11.80
CA ALA A 341 -14.29 0.95 10.43
C ALA A 341 -14.86 -0.15 9.53
N GLY A 342 -15.18 -1.33 10.09
CA GLY A 342 -15.75 -2.46 9.37
C GLY A 342 -17.20 -2.29 8.95
N LEU A 343 -17.71 -3.30 8.23
CA LEU A 343 -19.12 -3.43 7.87
C LEU A 343 -19.49 -4.92 7.88
N GLU A 344 -20.51 -5.28 8.65
CA GLU A 344 -20.89 -6.68 8.93
C GLU A 344 -21.08 -7.51 7.66
N TYR A 345 -21.88 -7.01 6.73
CA TYR A 345 -22.21 -7.70 5.48
C TYR A 345 -21.56 -7.12 4.23
N GLY A 346 -20.46 -6.38 4.43
CA GLY A 346 -19.74 -5.73 3.35
C GLY A 346 -18.22 -5.76 3.56
N ILE A 347 -17.51 -6.56 2.76
CA ILE A 347 -16.05 -6.66 2.82
C ILE A 347 -15.33 -5.36 2.42
N HIS A 348 -16.05 -4.43 1.80
CA HIS A 348 -15.56 -3.10 1.42
C HIS A 348 -16.25 -2.01 2.27
N PRO A 349 -15.72 -1.69 3.46
CA PRO A 349 -16.30 -0.65 4.30
C PRO A 349 -16.35 0.71 3.60
N ARG A 350 -17.41 1.49 3.91
CA ARG A 350 -17.62 2.83 3.35
C ARG A 350 -16.64 3.88 3.89
N LYS A 351 -16.06 3.65 5.06
CA LYS A 351 -15.20 4.57 5.83
C LYS A 351 -13.78 4.64 5.25
N LYS A 352 -13.60 5.12 4.01
CA LYS A 352 -12.30 5.23 3.35
C LYS A 352 -11.52 6.47 3.79
N LYS A 353 -12.19 7.48 4.32
CA LYS A 353 -11.57 8.66 4.90
C LYS A 353 -10.70 8.28 6.10
N GLU A 354 -11.26 7.52 7.04
CA GLU A 354 -10.54 7.02 8.20
C GLU A 354 -9.32 6.18 7.83
N VAL A 355 -9.41 5.40 6.75
CA VAL A 355 -8.29 4.62 6.23
C VAL A 355 -7.14 5.54 5.81
N GLY A 356 -7.42 6.52 4.95
CA GLY A 356 -6.43 7.45 4.43
C GLY A 356 -5.83 8.33 5.51
N GLU A 357 -6.66 8.90 6.37
CA GLU A 357 -6.23 9.79 7.45
C GLU A 357 -5.36 9.08 8.50
N ARG A 358 -5.68 7.82 8.87
CA ARG A 358 -4.87 7.03 9.82
C ARG A 358 -3.51 6.65 9.24
N LEU A 359 -3.45 6.32 7.96
CA LEU A 359 -2.17 6.11 7.27
C LEU A 359 -1.35 7.40 7.19
N ALA A 360 -2.00 8.54 6.91
CA ALA A 360 -1.34 9.84 6.88
C ALA A 360 -0.83 10.25 8.27
N LEU A 361 -1.61 9.99 9.32
CA LEU A 361 -1.20 10.20 10.70
C LEU A 361 0.11 9.46 11.02
N LEU A 362 0.21 8.18 10.64
CA LEU A 362 1.44 7.40 10.83
C LEU A 362 2.61 8.00 10.05
N SER A 363 2.37 8.48 8.82
CA SER A 363 3.40 9.13 8.01
C SER A 363 3.85 10.46 8.62
N LEU A 364 2.92 11.31 9.04
CA LEU A 364 3.20 12.61 9.64
C LEU A 364 4.01 12.46 10.94
N ALA A 365 3.64 11.51 11.79
CA ALA A 365 4.34 11.25 13.04
C ALA A 365 5.73 10.62 12.84
N ASN A 366 5.83 9.56 12.01
CA ASN A 366 7.03 8.71 11.97
C ASN A 366 7.99 9.05 10.82
N THR A 367 7.50 9.59 9.68
CA THR A 367 8.35 9.99 8.54
C THR A 367 8.67 11.48 8.58
N TYR A 368 7.68 12.31 8.90
CA TYR A 368 7.83 13.77 8.89
C TYR A 368 8.11 14.38 10.27
N GLY A 369 8.09 13.57 11.34
CA GLY A 369 8.48 13.97 12.68
C GLY A 369 7.54 14.98 13.34
N GLN A 370 6.28 15.09 12.90
CA GLN A 370 5.30 15.94 13.54
C GLN A 370 4.99 15.43 14.95
N LYS A 371 5.18 16.31 15.94
CA LYS A 371 4.97 15.99 17.36
C LYS A 371 3.53 16.29 17.80
N GLY A 372 3.12 15.63 18.88
CA GLY A 372 1.77 15.84 19.46
C GLY A 372 0.65 15.14 18.73
N LEU A 373 0.96 14.29 17.75
CA LEU A 373 -0.02 13.47 17.07
C LEU A 373 -0.33 12.20 17.89
N PRO A 374 -1.58 11.70 17.86
CA PRO A 374 -1.97 10.47 18.52
C PRO A 374 -1.25 9.24 17.93
N ASP A 375 -1.15 8.18 18.75
CA ASP A 375 -0.61 6.89 18.31
C ASP A 375 -1.58 5.75 18.67
N PHE A 376 -1.52 4.66 17.93
CA PHE A 376 -2.32 3.47 18.22
C PHE A 376 -1.79 2.77 19.46
N ALA A 377 -2.60 2.71 20.52
CA ALA A 377 -2.29 1.92 21.69
C ALA A 377 -2.30 0.41 21.35
N VAL A 378 -1.37 -0.33 21.92
CA VAL A 378 -1.23 -1.77 21.70
C VAL A 378 -1.24 -2.53 23.02
N TYR A 379 -1.86 -3.71 23.03
CA TYR A 379 -1.81 -4.61 24.18
C TYR A 379 -0.35 -4.86 24.61
N LYS A 380 -0.09 -4.70 25.91
CA LYS A 380 1.23 -4.91 26.51
C LYS A 380 1.29 -6.20 27.32
N CYS A 381 0.49 -6.29 28.37
CA CYS A 381 0.46 -7.43 29.28
C CYS A 381 -0.85 -7.51 30.04
N VAL A 382 -1.10 -8.65 30.65
CA VAL A 382 -2.21 -8.91 31.57
C VAL A 382 -1.68 -9.39 32.91
N GLU A 383 -2.30 -8.95 34.01
CA GLU A 383 -2.09 -9.44 35.37
C GLU A 383 -3.42 -10.04 35.87
N PHE A 384 -3.40 -11.25 36.42
CA PHE A 384 -4.58 -11.87 37.01
C PHE A 384 -4.56 -11.67 38.54
N LYS A 385 -5.62 -11.05 39.06
CA LYS A 385 -5.78 -10.71 40.48
C LYS A 385 -7.10 -11.26 41.01
N GLY A 386 -7.04 -12.44 41.64
CA GLY A 386 -8.24 -13.17 42.07
C GLY A 386 -9.10 -13.55 40.86
N ASP A 387 -10.30 -13.03 40.77
CA ASP A 387 -11.28 -13.27 39.71
C ASP A 387 -11.25 -12.21 38.58
N THR A 388 -10.28 -11.31 38.63
CA THR A 388 -10.21 -10.16 37.72
C THR A 388 -8.90 -10.15 36.96
N ALA A 389 -8.98 -9.96 35.67
CA ALA A 389 -7.83 -9.69 34.79
C ALA A 389 -7.61 -8.18 34.61
N VAL A 390 -6.37 -7.72 34.69
CA VAL A 390 -5.98 -6.31 34.55
C VAL A 390 -5.08 -6.16 33.34
N VAL A 391 -5.58 -5.54 32.29
CA VAL A 391 -4.91 -5.37 31.00
C VAL A 391 -4.27 -3.99 30.92
N SER A 392 -3.01 -3.96 30.48
CA SER A 392 -2.21 -2.75 30.26
C SER A 392 -1.81 -2.59 28.79
N PHE A 393 -1.55 -1.34 28.39
CA PHE A 393 -1.25 -0.99 27.01
C PHE A 393 0.06 -0.21 26.89
N ASP A 394 0.80 -0.41 25.81
CA ASP A 394 1.89 0.45 25.37
C ASP A 394 1.37 1.52 24.39
N ARG A 395 2.14 2.58 24.17
CA ARG A 395 1.81 3.73 23.32
C ARG A 395 0.55 4.49 23.78
N SER A 396 0.11 4.26 25.03
CA SER A 396 -1.04 4.93 25.65
C SER A 396 -0.56 6.05 26.57
N LYS A 397 -0.09 7.17 26.01
CA LYS A 397 0.33 8.36 26.78
C LYS A 397 -0.85 9.03 27.47
N GLU A 398 -1.98 9.07 26.77
CA GLU A 398 -3.26 9.57 27.27
C GLU A 398 -4.14 8.40 27.77
N TRP A 399 -5.38 8.71 28.13
CA TRP A 399 -6.30 7.72 28.69
C TRP A 399 -6.87 6.79 27.62
N VAL A 400 -6.92 5.48 27.93
CA VAL A 400 -7.80 4.57 27.22
C VAL A 400 -9.24 4.74 27.70
N TYR A 401 -10.21 4.57 26.80
CA TYR A 401 -11.63 4.73 27.12
C TYR A 401 -12.50 3.86 26.21
N PHE A 402 -13.72 3.56 26.66
CA PHE A 402 -14.73 2.97 25.77
C PHE A 402 -15.60 4.09 25.20
N ASN A 403 -15.77 4.10 23.87
CA ASN A 403 -16.51 5.15 23.18
C ASN A 403 -18.04 5.02 23.33
N ASN A 404 -18.54 3.85 23.78
CA ASN A 404 -19.97 3.54 23.90
C ASN A 404 -20.47 3.59 25.36
N GLY A 405 -19.68 4.08 26.31
CA GLY A 405 -20.07 4.18 27.72
C GLY A 405 -19.00 3.71 28.70
N PRO A 406 -19.30 3.53 29.96
CA PRO A 406 -18.31 3.22 31.00
C PRO A 406 -17.87 1.74 31.03
N LYS A 407 -18.52 0.87 30.26
CA LYS A 407 -18.29 -0.58 30.22
C LYS A 407 -18.25 -1.06 28.75
N SER A 408 -17.60 -2.22 28.54
CA SER A 408 -17.56 -2.92 27.26
C SER A 408 -17.98 -4.37 27.41
N ASP A 409 -18.74 -4.87 26.43
CA ASP A 409 -19.13 -6.28 26.29
C ASP A 409 -18.28 -7.00 25.21
N ASN A 410 -17.23 -6.36 24.69
CA ASN A 410 -16.34 -6.94 23.67
C ASN A 410 -15.21 -7.79 24.26
N PHE A 411 -15.28 -8.10 25.56
CA PHE A 411 -14.31 -8.93 26.26
C PHE A 411 -14.85 -10.31 26.55
N GLU A 412 -13.96 -11.29 26.47
CA GLU A 412 -14.19 -12.67 26.89
C GLU A 412 -13.03 -13.10 27.79
N ILE A 413 -13.33 -13.91 28.80
CA ILE A 413 -12.36 -14.40 29.79
C ILE A 413 -12.51 -15.92 29.94
N ALA A 414 -11.40 -16.63 30.18
CA ALA A 414 -11.43 -18.08 30.41
C ALA A 414 -10.55 -18.50 31.56
N GLY A 415 -10.93 -19.61 32.21
CA GLY A 415 -10.13 -20.35 33.15
C GLY A 415 -9.23 -21.40 32.51
N GLU A 416 -8.66 -22.32 33.32
CA GLU A 416 -7.81 -23.42 32.81
C GLU A 416 -8.55 -24.42 31.91
N ASP A 417 -9.89 -24.43 31.98
CA ASP A 417 -10.77 -25.22 31.11
C ASP A 417 -10.80 -24.74 29.66
N GLN A 418 -10.20 -23.58 29.38
CA GLN A 418 -10.15 -22.93 28.06
C GLN A 418 -11.52 -22.57 27.46
N VAL A 419 -12.57 -22.51 28.31
CA VAL A 419 -13.91 -22.09 27.90
C VAL A 419 -14.04 -20.58 28.08
N PHE A 420 -14.27 -19.85 26.98
CA PHE A 420 -14.45 -18.41 27.02
C PHE A 420 -15.90 -18.02 27.36
N HIS A 421 -16.04 -17.20 28.37
CA HIS A 421 -17.30 -16.60 28.84
C HIS A 421 -17.29 -15.10 28.57
N LYS A 422 -18.47 -14.53 28.33
CA LYS A 422 -18.62 -13.08 28.23
C LYS A 422 -18.17 -12.43 29.53
N ALA A 423 -17.48 -11.33 29.44
CA ALA A 423 -16.95 -10.61 30.56
C ALA A 423 -17.34 -9.13 30.50
N GLN A 424 -17.61 -8.54 31.67
CA GLN A 424 -17.70 -7.10 31.79
C GLN A 424 -16.30 -6.51 31.88
N ALA A 425 -16.08 -5.40 31.17
CA ALA A 425 -14.84 -4.64 31.27
C ALA A 425 -15.12 -3.21 31.69
N TRP A 426 -14.27 -2.65 32.52
CA TRP A 426 -14.30 -1.24 32.96
C TRP A 426 -12.87 -0.69 33.02
N ILE A 427 -12.74 0.63 33.04
CA ILE A 427 -11.44 1.28 33.04
C ILE A 427 -11.19 1.97 34.35
N SER A 428 -9.99 1.77 34.90
CA SER A 428 -9.50 2.49 36.09
C SER A 428 -7.98 2.68 35.95
N ARG A 429 -7.48 3.88 36.28
CA ARG A 429 -6.05 4.22 36.23
C ARG A 429 -5.36 3.83 34.94
N ASN A 430 -5.99 4.11 33.81
CA ASN A 430 -5.51 3.80 32.45
C ASN A 430 -5.27 2.30 32.17
N LYS A 431 -5.98 1.41 32.89
CA LYS A 431 -5.97 -0.04 32.69
C LYS A 431 -7.38 -0.53 32.47
N VAL A 432 -7.54 -1.59 31.72
CA VAL A 432 -8.82 -2.28 31.55
C VAL A 432 -8.91 -3.44 32.52
N TYR A 433 -9.94 -3.46 33.31
CA TYR A 433 -10.29 -4.55 34.24
C TYR A 433 -11.35 -5.39 33.59
N VAL A 434 -11.18 -6.72 33.63
CA VAL A 434 -12.09 -7.68 32.99
C VAL A 434 -12.47 -8.75 33.97
N LYS A 435 -13.78 -9.01 34.13
CA LYS A 435 -14.33 -10.00 35.07
C LYS A 435 -15.58 -10.66 34.52
N SER A 436 -15.78 -11.94 34.83
CA SER A 436 -17.01 -12.69 34.59
C SER A 436 -17.41 -13.44 35.91
N GLU A 437 -18.71 -13.49 36.20
CA GLU A 437 -19.21 -14.28 37.29
C GLU A 437 -19.01 -15.80 37.10
N GLU A 438 -18.89 -16.22 35.83
CA GLU A 438 -18.72 -17.63 35.47
C GLU A 438 -17.27 -18.11 35.62
N VAL A 439 -16.27 -17.19 35.72
CA VAL A 439 -14.85 -17.54 35.77
C VAL A 439 -14.21 -17.01 37.04
N LYS A 440 -14.01 -17.87 38.03
CA LYS A 440 -13.45 -17.48 39.35
C LYS A 440 -11.93 -17.39 39.38
N LYS A 441 -11.23 -18.07 38.45
CA LYS A 441 -9.78 -18.05 38.31
C LYS A 441 -9.42 -17.87 36.83
N PRO A 442 -9.43 -16.63 36.32
CA PRO A 442 -9.10 -16.38 34.94
C PRO A 442 -7.60 -16.60 34.63
N VAL A 443 -7.30 -17.12 33.47
CA VAL A 443 -5.94 -17.29 32.94
C VAL A 443 -5.79 -16.73 31.53
N ALA A 444 -6.91 -16.38 30.86
CA ALA A 444 -6.89 -15.80 29.50
C ALA A 444 -7.97 -14.73 29.33
N VAL A 445 -7.65 -13.73 28.49
CA VAL A 445 -8.58 -12.66 28.08
C VAL A 445 -8.51 -12.49 26.57
N ARG A 446 -9.66 -12.26 25.94
CA ARG A 446 -9.76 -11.85 24.52
C ARG A 446 -10.56 -10.55 24.44
N TYR A 447 -10.09 -9.62 23.60
CA TYR A 447 -10.82 -8.39 23.27
C TYR A 447 -11.13 -8.39 21.77
N ALA A 448 -12.43 -8.27 21.44
CA ALA A 448 -12.91 -8.14 20.07
C ALA A 448 -12.30 -9.19 19.11
N PHE A 449 -12.04 -10.41 19.62
CA PHE A 449 -11.33 -11.46 18.88
C PHE A 449 -12.30 -12.32 18.05
N LYS A 450 -13.02 -11.67 17.12
CA LYS A 450 -14.08 -12.26 16.27
C LYS A 450 -13.93 -11.76 14.83
N ASN A 451 -14.56 -12.45 13.88
CA ASN A 451 -14.62 -11.99 12.48
C ASN A 451 -15.31 -10.64 12.37
N TRP A 452 -16.54 -10.57 12.89
CA TRP A 452 -17.31 -9.35 12.97
C TRP A 452 -17.39 -8.83 14.41
N VAL A 453 -17.06 -7.58 14.57
CA VAL A 453 -17.14 -6.82 15.83
C VAL A 453 -16.95 -5.35 15.51
N VAL A 454 -17.60 -4.48 16.27
CA VAL A 454 -17.25 -3.05 16.30
C VAL A 454 -16.41 -2.82 17.55
N GLY A 455 -15.14 -2.50 17.36
CA GLY A 455 -14.24 -2.18 18.47
C GLY A 455 -14.67 -0.90 19.17
N ASP A 456 -14.71 -0.95 20.48
CA ASP A 456 -15.17 0.15 21.35
C ASP A 456 -14.10 0.67 22.33
N LEU A 457 -12.93 0.02 22.40
CA LEU A 457 -11.78 0.49 23.16
C LEU A 457 -10.94 1.43 22.32
N PHE A 458 -10.72 2.63 22.83
CA PHE A 458 -10.03 3.72 22.14
C PHE A 458 -8.92 4.33 23.00
N HIS A 459 -7.96 4.93 22.33
CA HIS A 459 -6.93 5.78 22.91
C HIS A 459 -6.77 7.01 21.99
N ASP A 460 -6.92 8.19 22.56
CA ASP A 460 -6.73 9.48 21.86
C ASP A 460 -7.44 9.54 20.47
N GLY A 461 -8.69 9.06 20.42
CA GLY A 461 -9.52 9.04 19.21
C GLY A 461 -9.23 7.89 18.23
N LEU A 462 -8.26 7.03 18.52
CA LEU A 462 -7.88 5.89 17.69
C LEU A 462 -8.32 4.56 18.33
N PRO A 463 -8.82 3.59 17.53
CA PRO A 463 -9.21 2.29 18.06
C PRO A 463 -7.99 1.46 18.47
N VAL A 464 -8.13 0.68 19.52
CA VAL A 464 -7.19 -0.37 19.91
C VAL A 464 -7.48 -1.62 19.11
N SER A 465 -6.44 -2.32 18.64
CA SER A 465 -6.59 -3.57 17.90
C SER A 465 -7.19 -4.68 18.77
N SER A 466 -7.89 -5.62 18.13
CA SER A 466 -8.26 -6.87 18.80
C SER A 466 -7.01 -7.62 19.27
N PHE A 467 -7.09 -8.25 20.42
CA PHE A 467 -5.99 -9.04 20.97
C PHE A 467 -6.50 -10.25 21.75
N ARG A 468 -5.60 -11.20 22.01
CA ARG A 468 -5.77 -12.28 22.98
C ARG A 468 -4.50 -12.40 23.83
N THR A 469 -4.65 -12.96 25.02
CA THR A 469 -3.54 -13.19 25.95
C THR A 469 -3.12 -14.66 26.01
N ASP A 470 -3.86 -15.50 25.32
CA ASP A 470 -3.64 -16.94 25.17
C ASP A 470 -2.98 -17.28 23.82
N ASP A 471 -2.45 -18.49 23.72
CA ASP A 471 -1.90 -19.10 22.50
C ASP A 471 -2.69 -20.36 22.06
N TRP A 472 -3.87 -20.57 22.62
CA TRP A 472 -4.67 -21.75 22.39
C TRP A 472 -5.22 -21.81 20.97
N GLU A 473 -5.51 -23.02 20.51
CA GLU A 473 -6.18 -23.22 19.23
C GLU A 473 -7.56 -22.54 19.24
N VAL A 474 -7.84 -21.76 18.23
CA VAL A 474 -9.14 -21.10 18.07
C VAL A 474 -10.09 -22.04 17.35
N LYS A 475 -11.05 -22.61 18.07
CA LYS A 475 -12.05 -23.56 17.57
C LYS A 475 -13.22 -22.87 16.88
#